data_f0c5e0bb87e7fd1ddba42f0ef5a200a5
#
_entry.id   f0c5e0bb87e7fd1ddba42f0ef5a200a5
#
_cell.length_a   1.000
_cell.length_b   1.000
_cell.length_c   1.000
_cell.angle_alpha   90.00
_cell.angle_beta   90.00
_cell.angle_gamma   90.00
#
_symmetry.space_group_name_H-M   'P 1'
#
loop_
_entity.id
_entity.type
_entity.pdbx_description
1 polymer ?
#
loop_
_entity_poly.entity_id
_entity_poly.type
_entity_poly.pdbx_seq_one_letter_code
_entity_poly.pdbx_strand_id
1 'polypeptide(L)'
;MCQYIETIRVIDGCVCNLAYHEQRMNRTRKEMLGLTEPLHIADLLKAVSLPMECSKLRFVYDKEGIHDITCTPYTCREIHSLRLVYDNNISYPYKSNDRSALNELKKQQGDCDEILIVRNNHLTDTSYTNIALYDGEQWFTPSTPLLCGTMRQRLLDCGLLQEREIMVSDITNYQYISLFNAMISLGEVILPVNKIK
;
A
#
# COMPACT_ATOMS: atom_id res chain seq x y z
N MET A 1 -4.44 8.24 21.27
CA MET A 1 -5.13 6.97 20.98
C MET A 1 -4.59 6.45 19.68
N CYS A 2 -4.25 5.14 19.57
CA CYS A 2 -3.73 4.59 18.33
C CYS A 2 -4.87 4.48 17.30
N GLN A 3 -4.73 5.15 16.18
CA GLN A 3 -5.69 5.16 15.09
C GLN A 3 -5.10 4.49 13.84
N TYR A 4 -5.95 3.76 13.15
CA TYR A 4 -5.62 3.09 11.90
C TYR A 4 -6.58 3.51 10.80
N ILE A 5 -6.21 3.27 9.55
CA ILE A 5 -7.01 3.69 8.41
C ILE A 5 -7.22 2.55 7.42
N GLU A 6 -8.36 2.58 6.75
CA GLU A 6 -8.55 1.89 5.49
C GLU A 6 -8.72 2.90 4.35
N THR A 7 -8.21 2.51 3.20
CA THR A 7 -8.33 3.27 1.96
C THR A 7 -8.67 2.27 0.87
N ILE A 8 -9.85 2.41 0.29
CA ILE A 8 -10.46 1.40 -0.58
C ILE A 8 -10.86 2.05 -1.90
N ARG A 9 -10.55 1.42 -3.02
CA ARG A 9 -10.98 1.86 -4.35
C ARG A 9 -12.46 1.54 -4.52
N VAL A 10 -13.20 2.56 -4.98
CA VAL A 10 -14.57 2.44 -5.46
C VAL A 10 -14.55 2.72 -6.96
N ILE A 11 -15.21 1.88 -7.75
CA ILE A 11 -15.38 2.08 -9.19
C ILE A 11 -16.73 1.46 -9.59
N ASP A 12 -17.47 2.12 -10.45
CA ASP A 12 -18.80 1.70 -10.91
C ASP A 12 -19.76 1.35 -9.75
N GLY A 13 -19.72 2.16 -8.67
CA GLY A 13 -20.51 1.92 -7.47
C GLY A 13 -20.11 0.71 -6.64
N CYS A 14 -19.00 0.04 -6.98
CA CYS A 14 -18.53 -1.16 -6.34
C CYS A 14 -17.24 -0.94 -5.56
N VAL A 15 -17.15 -1.52 -4.36
CA VAL A 15 -15.98 -1.50 -3.48
C VAL A 15 -15.01 -2.63 -3.87
N CYS A 16 -13.78 -2.29 -4.21
CA CYS A 16 -12.78 -3.26 -4.62
C CYS A 16 -12.13 -3.96 -3.42
N ASN A 17 -11.87 -5.27 -3.54
CA ASN A 17 -11.10 -6.07 -2.59
C ASN A 17 -11.60 -6.01 -1.14
N LEU A 18 -12.90 -5.87 -0.94
CA LEU A 18 -13.54 -5.66 0.37
C LEU A 18 -13.07 -6.67 1.42
N ALA A 19 -13.04 -7.96 1.08
CA ALA A 19 -12.66 -9.03 2.00
C ALA A 19 -11.23 -8.85 2.55
N TYR A 20 -10.27 -8.45 1.71
CA TYR A 20 -8.89 -8.19 2.12
C TYR A 20 -8.77 -6.98 3.05
N HIS A 21 -9.57 -5.94 2.81
CA HIS A 21 -9.64 -4.77 3.68
C HIS A 21 -10.22 -5.11 5.05
N GLU A 22 -11.32 -5.87 5.07
CA GLU A 22 -11.98 -6.32 6.29
C GLU A 22 -11.06 -7.25 7.10
N GLN A 23 -10.37 -8.18 6.44
CA GLN A 23 -9.39 -9.05 7.09
C GLN A 23 -8.25 -8.25 7.73
N ARG A 24 -7.65 -7.28 7.01
CA ARG A 24 -6.58 -6.44 7.54
C ARG A 24 -7.06 -5.60 8.72
N MET A 25 -8.19 -4.95 8.59
CA MET A 25 -8.79 -4.14 9.65
C MET A 25 -9.02 -4.99 10.92
N ASN A 26 -9.65 -6.14 10.80
CA ASN A 26 -9.95 -7.00 11.95
C ASN A 26 -8.69 -7.64 12.55
N ARG A 27 -7.68 -7.98 11.73
CA ARG A 27 -6.36 -8.38 12.24
C ARG A 27 -5.74 -7.26 13.08
N THR A 28 -5.71 -6.03 12.57
CA THR A 28 -5.16 -4.87 13.30
C THR A 28 -5.93 -4.61 14.58
N ARG A 29 -7.27 -4.70 14.57
CA ARG A 29 -8.12 -4.54 15.75
C ARG A 29 -7.77 -5.58 16.83
N LYS A 30 -7.60 -6.83 16.43
CA LYS A 30 -7.24 -7.91 17.35
C LYS A 30 -5.83 -7.70 17.93
N GLU A 31 -4.83 -7.48 17.08
CA GLU A 31 -3.42 -7.46 17.48
C GLU A 31 -3.04 -6.17 18.23
N MET A 32 -3.57 -5.02 17.80
CA MET A 32 -3.15 -3.70 18.30
C MET A 32 -4.14 -3.08 19.29
N LEU A 33 -5.42 -3.43 19.20
CA LEU A 33 -6.46 -2.84 20.03
C LEU A 33 -7.04 -3.83 21.04
N GLY A 34 -6.73 -5.14 20.91
CA GLY A 34 -7.24 -6.20 21.79
C GLY A 34 -8.73 -6.52 21.57
N LEU A 35 -9.29 -6.15 20.41
CA LEU A 35 -10.70 -6.33 20.07
C LEU A 35 -10.89 -7.58 19.22
N THR A 36 -11.66 -8.55 19.70
CA THR A 36 -11.89 -9.83 19.02
C THR A 36 -13.17 -9.84 18.18
N GLU A 37 -14.17 -9.03 18.56
CA GLU A 37 -15.40 -8.91 17.77
C GLU A 37 -15.11 -8.28 16.41
N PRO A 38 -15.43 -8.96 15.30
CA PRO A 38 -15.16 -8.41 13.97
C PRO A 38 -16.09 -7.22 13.68
N LEU A 39 -15.55 -6.26 12.92
CA LEU A 39 -16.37 -5.25 12.24
C LEU A 39 -16.52 -5.63 10.78
N HIS A 40 -17.73 -5.42 10.25
CA HIS A 40 -18.02 -5.64 8.84
C HIS A 40 -18.08 -4.31 8.09
N ILE A 41 -17.17 -4.12 7.14
CA ILE A 41 -17.15 -2.91 6.30
C ILE A 41 -18.45 -2.82 5.49
N ALA A 42 -19.08 -3.96 5.14
CA ALA A 42 -20.35 -4.00 4.47
C ALA A 42 -21.47 -3.25 5.23
N ASP A 43 -21.44 -3.23 6.56
CA ASP A 43 -22.43 -2.49 7.36
C ASP A 43 -22.22 -0.97 7.24
N LEU A 44 -20.98 -0.54 7.19
CA LEU A 44 -20.61 0.85 6.92
C LEU A 44 -21.13 1.31 5.55
N LEU A 45 -21.04 0.44 4.53
CA LEU A 45 -21.42 0.78 3.16
C LEU A 45 -22.92 1.04 3.00
N LYS A 46 -23.77 0.54 3.91
CA LYS A 46 -25.21 0.82 3.90
C LYS A 46 -25.55 2.31 4.09
N ALA A 47 -24.63 3.06 4.73
CA ALA A 47 -24.81 4.48 5.03
C ALA A 47 -23.99 5.39 4.12
N VAL A 48 -23.24 4.83 3.15
CA VAL A 48 -22.35 5.59 2.26
C VAL A 48 -22.85 5.51 0.83
N SER A 49 -23.04 6.67 0.19
CA SER A 49 -23.29 6.73 -1.24
C SER A 49 -22.00 6.43 -1.99
N LEU A 50 -22.02 5.39 -2.83
CA LEU A 50 -20.87 4.99 -3.64
C LEU A 50 -20.98 5.58 -5.04
N PRO A 51 -20.05 6.45 -5.46
CA PRO A 51 -20.07 7.06 -6.78
C PRO A 51 -19.71 6.07 -7.89
N MET A 52 -20.15 6.34 -9.11
CA MET A 52 -19.81 5.55 -10.30
C MET A 52 -18.38 5.81 -10.77
N GLU A 53 -17.87 7.01 -10.57
CA GLU A 53 -16.49 7.39 -10.90
C GLU A 53 -15.48 6.76 -9.96
N CYS A 54 -14.23 6.60 -10.42
CA CYS A 54 -13.13 6.10 -9.59
C CYS A 54 -12.94 7.00 -8.36
N SER A 55 -13.19 6.46 -7.20
CA SER A 55 -13.18 7.19 -5.94
C SER A 55 -12.43 6.46 -4.84
N LYS A 56 -11.96 7.23 -3.87
CA LYS A 56 -11.25 6.78 -2.69
C LYS A 56 -12.18 6.84 -1.48
N LEU A 57 -12.67 5.69 -1.06
CA LEU A 57 -13.32 5.51 0.22
C LEU A 57 -12.24 5.39 1.30
N ARG A 58 -12.25 6.29 2.28
CA ARG A 58 -11.32 6.28 3.41
C ARG A 58 -12.10 6.40 4.69
N PHE A 59 -11.69 5.65 5.70
CA PHE A 59 -12.16 5.80 7.07
C PHE A 59 -11.04 5.55 8.08
N VAL A 60 -11.24 6.07 9.27
CA VAL A 60 -10.40 5.83 10.44
C VAL A 60 -11.09 4.82 11.34
N TYR A 61 -10.31 4.01 12.07
CA TYR A 61 -10.84 3.12 13.09
C TYR A 61 -9.88 3.02 14.28
N ASP A 62 -10.46 2.83 15.45
CA ASP A 62 -9.77 2.66 16.71
C ASP A 62 -10.58 1.78 17.67
N LYS A 63 -10.40 1.92 18.99
CA LYS A 63 -11.14 1.15 20.00
C LYS A 63 -12.63 1.47 20.04
N GLU A 64 -13.02 2.67 19.65
CA GLU A 64 -14.41 3.14 19.68
C GLU A 64 -15.20 2.70 18.44
N GLY A 65 -14.49 2.32 17.35
CA GLY A 65 -15.13 1.87 16.13
C GLY A 65 -14.60 2.54 14.87
N ILE A 66 -15.46 2.69 13.87
CA ILE A 66 -15.15 3.34 12.59
C ILE A 66 -15.72 4.77 12.61
N HIS A 67 -14.91 5.71 12.17
CA HIS A 67 -15.27 7.13 12.09
C HIS A 67 -14.51 7.84 10.94
N ASP A 68 -14.75 9.15 10.74
CA ASP A 68 -14.09 9.98 9.72
C ASP A 68 -14.20 9.38 8.30
N ILE A 69 -15.41 8.96 7.93
CA ILE A 69 -15.68 8.31 6.67
C ILE A 69 -15.77 9.37 5.56
N THR A 70 -14.97 9.19 4.52
CA THR A 70 -14.99 10.04 3.33
C THR A 70 -14.95 9.20 2.06
N CYS A 71 -15.66 9.65 1.03
CA CYS A 71 -15.54 9.10 -0.32
C CYS A 71 -15.31 10.25 -1.29
N THR A 72 -14.14 10.29 -1.94
CA THR A 72 -13.71 11.42 -2.78
C THR A 72 -13.19 10.92 -4.11
N PRO A 73 -13.40 11.68 -5.22
CA PRO A 73 -12.78 11.34 -6.50
C PRO A 73 -11.28 11.08 -6.35
N TYR A 74 -10.77 10.13 -7.11
CA TYR A 74 -9.36 9.75 -7.05
C TYR A 74 -8.71 9.81 -8.42
N THR A 75 -7.59 10.52 -8.49
CA THR A 75 -6.70 10.54 -9.65
C THR A 75 -5.31 10.04 -9.22
N CYS A 76 -4.76 9.10 -9.98
CA CYS A 76 -3.43 8.61 -9.74
C CYS A 76 -2.41 9.71 -10.04
N ARG A 77 -1.42 9.86 -9.15
CA ARG A 77 -0.31 10.79 -9.36
C ARG A 77 0.71 10.14 -10.30
N GLU A 78 1.23 10.91 -11.24
CA GLU A 78 2.33 10.49 -12.09
C GLU A 78 3.63 10.39 -11.28
N ILE A 79 4.39 9.33 -11.51
CA ILE A 79 5.69 9.06 -10.91
C ILE A 79 6.63 8.63 -12.02
N HIS A 80 7.75 9.32 -12.17
CA HIS A 80 8.73 9.08 -13.23
C HIS A 80 10.13 8.74 -12.68
N SER A 81 10.34 8.92 -11.37
CA SER A 81 11.63 8.69 -10.73
C SER A 81 11.51 8.32 -9.25
N LEU A 82 12.42 7.47 -8.77
CA LEU A 82 12.50 7.03 -7.39
C LEU A 82 13.87 7.33 -6.80
N ARG A 83 13.91 7.78 -5.55
CA ARG A 83 15.13 7.94 -4.75
C ARG A 83 15.24 6.78 -3.77
N LEU A 84 16.37 6.06 -3.77
CA LEU A 84 16.68 5.12 -2.70
C LEU A 84 16.91 5.89 -1.39
N VAL A 85 16.17 5.53 -0.36
CA VAL A 85 16.29 6.11 0.97
C VAL A 85 16.48 4.99 1.99
N TYR A 86 17.57 5.06 2.75
CA TYR A 86 17.98 4.00 3.66
C TYR A 86 17.56 4.32 5.10
N ASP A 87 16.78 3.43 5.70
CA ASP A 87 16.46 3.48 7.12
C ASP A 87 16.22 2.07 7.67
N ASN A 88 17.17 1.60 8.49
CA ASN A 88 17.11 0.27 9.10
C ASN A 88 16.11 0.19 10.29
N ASN A 89 15.68 1.33 10.80
CA ASN A 89 14.78 1.41 11.95
C ASN A 89 13.32 1.65 11.57
N ILE A 90 13.04 1.95 10.31
CA ILE A 90 11.66 2.19 9.85
C ILE A 90 10.77 0.97 10.12
N SER A 91 9.61 1.21 10.70
CA SER A 91 8.60 0.19 10.98
C SER A 91 7.22 0.73 10.70
N TYR A 92 6.44 0.03 9.86
CA TYR A 92 5.07 0.39 9.52
C TYR A 92 4.23 -0.87 9.23
N PRO A 93 4.17 -1.85 10.18
CA PRO A 93 3.53 -3.15 9.93
C PRO A 93 2.00 -3.08 9.88
N TYR A 94 1.43 -2.04 10.44
CA TYR A 94 -0.01 -1.75 10.42
C TYR A 94 -0.26 -0.41 9.74
N LYS A 95 -1.41 -0.28 9.08
CA LYS A 95 -1.78 0.93 8.35
C LYS A 95 -2.23 2.03 9.33
N SER A 96 -1.25 2.57 10.08
CA SER A 96 -1.47 3.65 11.05
C SER A 96 -1.92 4.94 10.38
N ASN A 97 -2.78 5.71 11.06
CA ASN A 97 -3.12 7.08 10.70
C ASN A 97 -1.92 8.02 10.94
N ASP A 98 -1.07 7.71 11.93
CA ASP A 98 0.22 8.38 12.09
C ASP A 98 1.23 7.87 11.06
N ARG A 99 1.66 8.77 10.19
CA ARG A 99 2.61 8.54 9.11
C ARG A 99 3.85 9.41 9.24
N SER A 100 4.11 9.96 10.42
CA SER A 100 5.21 10.90 10.66
C SER A 100 6.56 10.34 10.19
N ALA A 101 6.91 9.10 10.55
CA ALA A 101 8.15 8.47 10.12
C ALA A 101 8.26 8.34 8.59
N LEU A 102 7.21 7.87 7.91
CA LEU A 102 7.19 7.78 6.44
C LEU A 102 7.27 9.17 5.79
N ASN A 103 6.63 10.17 6.38
CA ASN A 103 6.66 11.55 5.86
C ASN A 103 8.05 12.18 6.03
N GLU A 104 8.77 11.88 7.11
CA GLU A 104 10.17 12.32 7.28
C GLU A 104 11.10 11.68 6.23
N LEU A 105 10.96 10.38 5.98
CA LEU A 105 11.72 9.73 4.90
C LEU A 105 11.39 10.32 3.54
N LYS A 106 10.12 10.62 3.28
CA LYS A 106 9.66 11.22 2.02
C LYS A 106 10.34 12.57 1.72
N LYS A 107 10.71 13.34 2.73
CA LYS A 107 11.44 14.61 2.55
C LYS A 107 12.81 14.42 1.89
N GLN A 108 13.37 13.21 1.93
CA GLN A 108 14.67 12.87 1.34
C GLN A 108 14.58 12.53 -0.15
N GLN A 109 13.42 12.69 -0.79
CA GLN A 109 13.21 12.38 -2.22
C GLN A 109 14.11 13.19 -3.17
N GLY A 110 14.59 14.38 -2.76
CA GLY A 110 15.34 15.29 -3.61
C GLY A 110 14.54 15.67 -4.87
N ASP A 111 15.16 15.54 -6.03
CA ASP A 111 14.55 15.83 -7.35
C ASP A 111 13.74 14.65 -7.91
N CYS A 112 13.54 13.58 -7.12
CA CYS A 112 12.69 12.45 -7.52
C CYS A 112 11.23 12.65 -7.09
N ASP A 113 10.31 11.98 -7.78
CA ASP A 113 8.88 12.11 -7.50
C ASP A 113 8.48 11.32 -6.25
N GLU A 114 9.19 10.21 -5.97
CA GLU A 114 8.90 9.34 -4.84
C GLU A 114 10.18 8.69 -4.30
N ILE A 115 10.11 8.11 -3.10
CA ILE A 115 11.19 7.35 -2.47
C ILE A 115 10.94 5.85 -2.61
N LEU A 116 12.02 5.09 -2.69
CA LEU A 116 12.04 3.64 -2.52
C LEU A 116 12.84 3.33 -1.26
N ILE A 117 12.16 2.81 -0.25
CA ILE A 117 12.73 2.63 1.08
C ILE A 117 13.53 1.32 1.13
N VAL A 118 14.75 1.43 1.63
CA VAL A 118 15.69 0.32 1.83
C VAL A 118 15.89 0.09 3.32
N ARG A 119 15.67 -1.14 3.76
CA ARG A 119 15.90 -1.56 5.14
C ARG A 119 16.81 -2.80 5.15
N ASN A 120 17.94 -2.72 5.86
CA ASN A 120 18.95 -3.78 5.91
C ASN A 120 19.39 -4.24 4.50
N ASN A 121 19.61 -3.29 3.60
CA ASN A 121 20.00 -3.50 2.20
C ASN A 121 18.92 -4.18 1.31
N HIS A 122 17.70 -4.41 1.81
CA HIS A 122 16.58 -4.97 1.07
C HIS A 122 15.61 -3.88 0.65
N LEU A 123 15.06 -4.02 -0.55
CA LEU A 123 13.95 -3.18 -0.99
C LEU A 123 12.70 -3.51 -0.15
N THR A 124 11.93 -2.48 0.17
CA THR A 124 10.68 -2.63 0.92
C THR A 124 9.49 -2.05 0.14
N ASP A 125 9.10 -0.84 0.46
CA ASP A 125 7.96 -0.11 -0.10
C ASP A 125 8.38 1.30 -0.52
N THR A 126 7.50 2.02 -1.21
CA THR A 126 7.60 3.48 -1.30
C THR A 126 6.96 4.12 -0.06
N SER A 127 6.84 5.45 -0.04
CA SER A 127 6.16 6.10 1.07
C SER A 127 4.67 5.69 1.19
N TYR A 128 4.02 5.15 0.14
CA TYR A 128 2.58 4.85 0.15
C TYR A 128 2.15 3.67 -0.74
N THR A 129 3.07 3.02 -1.45
CA THR A 129 2.78 1.85 -2.29
C THR A 129 3.67 0.68 -1.94
N ASN A 130 3.16 -0.54 -2.13
CA ASN A 130 4.03 -1.69 -2.35
C ASN A 130 4.69 -1.59 -3.73
N ILE A 131 5.70 -2.39 -3.97
CA ILE A 131 6.42 -2.46 -5.25
C ILE A 131 6.44 -3.88 -5.79
N ALA A 132 6.55 -3.98 -7.11
CA ALA A 132 6.90 -5.21 -7.80
C ALA A 132 7.95 -4.92 -8.88
N LEU A 133 8.88 -5.85 -9.07
CA LEU A 133 9.92 -5.79 -10.09
C LEU A 133 9.68 -6.88 -11.13
N TYR A 134 9.87 -6.54 -12.42
CA TYR A 134 9.66 -7.42 -13.55
C TYR A 134 11.00 -7.84 -14.14
N ASP A 135 11.25 -9.15 -14.23
CA ASP A 135 12.51 -9.69 -14.75
C ASP A 135 12.51 -9.99 -16.24
N GLY A 136 11.38 -9.74 -16.92
CA GLY A 136 11.15 -10.06 -18.34
C GLY A 136 10.13 -11.19 -18.54
N GLU A 137 9.81 -11.95 -17.47
CA GLU A 137 8.87 -13.06 -17.52
C GLU A 137 7.75 -12.89 -16.50
N GLN A 138 8.07 -12.48 -15.26
CA GLN A 138 7.11 -12.41 -14.17
C GLN A 138 7.40 -11.27 -13.18
N TRP A 139 6.42 -10.98 -12.34
CA TRP A 139 6.49 -9.94 -11.31
C TRP A 139 6.86 -10.51 -9.95
N PHE A 140 7.84 -9.88 -9.29
CA PHE A 140 8.28 -10.19 -7.93
C PHE A 140 8.07 -9.02 -7.00
N THR A 141 7.56 -9.28 -5.81
CA THR A 141 7.46 -8.28 -4.73
C THR A 141 8.43 -8.63 -3.61
N PRO A 142 9.05 -7.64 -2.94
CA PRO A 142 9.89 -7.91 -1.80
C PRO A 142 9.18 -8.77 -0.75
N SER A 143 9.88 -9.77 -0.21
CA SER A 143 9.41 -10.58 0.93
C SER A 143 9.42 -9.80 2.25
N THR A 144 10.01 -8.59 2.25
CA THR A 144 10.20 -7.71 3.41
C THR A 144 9.46 -6.38 3.28
N PRO A 145 8.15 -6.33 2.93
CA PRO A 145 7.42 -5.08 2.84
C PRO A 145 7.36 -4.40 4.21
N LEU A 146 7.20 -3.08 4.24
CA LEU A 146 6.87 -2.36 5.47
C LEU A 146 5.41 -2.61 5.85
N LEU A 147 4.52 -2.64 4.85
CA LEU A 147 3.10 -2.92 5.02
C LEU A 147 2.65 -4.07 4.11
N CYS A 148 2.02 -5.09 4.69
CA CYS A 148 1.31 -6.10 3.90
C CYS A 148 0.02 -5.48 3.30
N GLY A 149 0.15 -4.94 2.08
CA GLY A 149 -0.95 -4.27 1.38
C GLY A 149 -2.05 -5.24 0.93
N THR A 150 -3.29 -4.78 0.92
CA THR A 150 -4.46 -5.61 0.51
C THR A 150 -4.39 -6.03 -0.96
N MET A 151 -3.94 -5.13 -1.85
CA MET A 151 -3.70 -5.46 -3.26
C MET A 151 -2.55 -6.46 -3.40
N ARG A 152 -1.46 -6.28 -2.63
CA ARG A 152 -0.33 -7.21 -2.61
C ARG A 152 -0.78 -8.62 -2.24
N GLN A 153 -1.55 -8.76 -1.16
CA GLN A 153 -2.06 -10.05 -0.73
C GLN A 153 -2.94 -10.70 -1.81
N ARG A 154 -3.87 -9.95 -2.38
CA ARG A 154 -4.71 -10.45 -3.48
C ARG A 154 -3.90 -10.95 -4.67
N LEU A 155 -2.88 -10.19 -5.09
CA LEU A 155 -2.05 -10.55 -6.25
C LEU A 155 -1.21 -11.82 -5.98
N LEU A 156 -0.74 -12.02 -4.75
CA LEU A 156 -0.07 -13.24 -4.31
C LEU A 156 -1.04 -14.44 -4.33
N ASP A 157 -2.23 -14.28 -3.75
CA ASP A 157 -3.24 -15.34 -3.69
C ASP A 157 -3.72 -15.76 -5.09
N CYS A 158 -3.73 -14.83 -6.05
CA CYS A 158 -4.07 -15.11 -7.45
C CYS A 158 -2.88 -15.63 -8.30
N GLY A 159 -1.67 -15.76 -7.73
CA GLY A 159 -0.48 -16.19 -8.44
C GLY A 159 0.05 -15.19 -9.49
N LEU A 160 -0.42 -13.94 -9.48
CA LEU A 160 0.04 -12.87 -10.38
C LEU A 160 1.32 -12.20 -9.91
N LEU A 161 1.72 -12.46 -8.66
CA LEU A 161 2.88 -11.89 -8.01
C LEU A 161 3.54 -12.97 -7.17
N GLN A 162 4.87 -12.99 -7.15
CA GLN A 162 5.65 -13.91 -6.32
C GLN A 162 6.49 -13.12 -5.31
N GLU A 163 6.63 -13.63 -4.11
CA GLU A 163 7.56 -13.07 -3.12
C GLU A 163 8.99 -13.48 -3.42
N ARG A 164 9.89 -12.52 -3.32
CA ARG A 164 11.33 -12.75 -3.44
C ARG A 164 12.08 -11.82 -2.48
N GLU A 165 13.15 -12.29 -1.89
CA GLU A 165 14.14 -11.44 -1.25
C GLU A 165 14.84 -10.62 -2.35
N ILE A 166 14.79 -9.29 -2.26
CA ILE A 166 15.32 -8.39 -3.28
C ILE A 166 16.23 -7.36 -2.61
N MET A 167 17.51 -7.47 -2.87
CA MET A 167 18.52 -6.53 -2.40
C MET A 167 18.65 -5.35 -3.37
N VAL A 168 19.25 -4.26 -2.90
CA VAL A 168 19.57 -3.10 -3.76
C VAL A 168 20.44 -3.49 -4.94
N SER A 169 21.40 -4.42 -4.74
CA SER A 169 22.28 -4.94 -5.80
C SER A 169 21.54 -5.68 -6.92
N ASP A 170 20.33 -6.18 -6.63
CA ASP A 170 19.56 -7.00 -7.56
C ASP A 170 18.73 -6.16 -8.54
N ILE A 171 18.61 -4.85 -8.31
CA ILE A 171 17.78 -3.94 -9.13
C ILE A 171 18.10 -4.08 -10.62
N THR A 172 19.38 -4.21 -10.96
CA THR A 172 19.82 -4.33 -12.36
C THR A 172 19.45 -5.64 -13.05
N ASN A 173 18.99 -6.65 -12.29
CA ASN A 173 18.49 -7.92 -12.83
C ASN A 173 17.04 -7.80 -13.32
N TYR A 174 16.39 -6.66 -13.09
CA TYR A 174 15.00 -6.40 -13.48
C TYR A 174 14.95 -5.34 -14.57
N GLN A 175 13.84 -5.31 -15.32
CA GLN A 175 13.60 -4.35 -16.39
C GLN A 175 12.75 -3.17 -15.88
N TYR A 176 11.72 -3.47 -15.10
CA TYR A 176 10.73 -2.50 -14.65
C TYR A 176 10.43 -2.64 -13.16
N ILE A 177 10.00 -1.55 -12.56
CA ILE A 177 9.35 -1.51 -11.26
C ILE A 177 7.94 -0.98 -11.41
N SER A 178 6.96 -1.67 -10.81
CA SER A 178 5.58 -1.21 -10.71
C SER A 178 5.29 -0.78 -9.27
N LEU A 179 4.61 0.36 -9.13
CA LEU A 179 4.12 0.90 -7.86
C LEU A 179 2.63 0.61 -7.78
N PHE A 180 2.18 -0.05 -6.73
CA PHE A 180 0.79 -0.44 -6.59
C PHE A 180 0.30 -0.43 -5.15
N ASN A 181 -0.99 -0.24 -4.97
CA ASN A 181 -1.68 -0.29 -3.68
C ASN A 181 -3.19 -0.53 -3.91
N ALA A 182 -4.03 -0.34 -2.90
CA ALA A 182 -5.47 -0.54 -3.05
C ALA A 182 -6.13 0.36 -4.11
N MET A 183 -5.52 1.53 -4.41
CA MET A 183 -6.01 2.52 -5.37
C MET A 183 -5.38 2.40 -6.76
N ILE A 184 -4.19 1.81 -6.84
CA ILE A 184 -3.34 1.72 -8.04
C ILE A 184 -3.12 0.25 -8.33
N SER A 185 -3.53 -0.22 -9.50
CA SER A 185 -3.36 -1.60 -9.92
C SER A 185 -1.91 -1.91 -10.28
N LEU A 186 -1.51 -3.18 -10.19
CA LEU A 186 -0.23 -3.63 -10.75
C LEU A 186 -0.19 -3.28 -12.24
N GLY A 187 0.89 -2.64 -12.68
CA GLY A 187 1.05 -2.23 -14.07
C GLY A 187 0.46 -0.86 -14.42
N GLU A 188 -0.29 -0.21 -13.52
CA GLU A 188 -0.85 1.13 -13.76
C GLU A 188 0.23 2.23 -13.64
N VAL A 189 1.19 2.08 -12.71
CA VAL A 189 2.37 2.92 -12.58
C VAL A 189 3.61 2.05 -12.75
N ILE A 190 4.31 2.22 -13.85
CA ILE A 190 5.52 1.44 -14.20
C ILE A 190 6.65 2.40 -14.56
N LEU A 191 7.85 2.10 -14.06
CA LEU A 191 9.08 2.78 -14.42
C LEU A 191 10.15 1.76 -14.82
N PRO A 192 11.02 2.09 -15.80
CA PRO A 192 12.26 1.34 -15.99
C PRO A 192 13.14 1.44 -14.73
N VAL A 193 13.83 0.36 -14.37
CA VAL A 193 14.65 0.34 -13.13
C VAL A 193 15.78 1.38 -13.14
N ASN A 194 16.23 1.86 -14.31
CA ASN A 194 17.20 2.94 -14.41
C ASN A 194 16.68 4.32 -13.96
N LYS A 195 15.39 4.44 -13.61
CA LYS A 195 14.79 5.61 -12.98
C LYS A 195 14.87 5.59 -11.45
N ILE A 196 15.44 4.53 -10.89
CA ILE A 196 15.79 4.43 -9.47
C ILE A 196 17.20 5.02 -9.30
N LYS A 197 17.33 6.02 -8.40
CA LYS A 197 18.56 6.79 -8.18
C LYS A 197 19.04 6.65 -6.73
#